data_99f3d4873a15de200271689d7d318453
#
_entry.id   99f3d4873a15de200271689d7d318453
#
_cell.length_a   1.000
_cell.length_b   1.000
_cell.length_c   1.000
_cell.angle_alpha   90.00
_cell.angle_beta   90.00
_cell.angle_gamma   90.00
#
_symmetry.space_group_name_H-M   'P 1'
#
loop_
_entity.id
_entity.type
_entity.pdbx_description
1 polymer ?
#
loop_
_entity_poly.entity_id
_entity_poly.type
_entity_poly.pdbx_seq_one_letter_code
_entity_poly.pdbx_strand_id
1 'polypeptide(L)'
;KNNTLIVTDNVAKYYAVDIETGNMLWMKSNRVPFNSNIKIIESNFYSIDYKNILRAISIKDGSELWNVKTEESLTKSNTKLSIVIDQNNIYFNNSIGDITAVDIKSGKLMWQLPTQNNNIISNAFQLSSSKLVLNDGALFFSNNKNEFYSIDILSGLINWKNEISSILCPIIIDKYIVTISNK
;
A
#
# COMPACT_ATOMS: atom_id res chain seq x y z
N LYS A 1 -1.76 -23.36 -2.56
CA LYS A 1 -1.21 -24.19 -1.49
C LYS A 1 -2.03 -24.17 -0.21
N ASN A 2 -2.75 -23.13 0.10
CA ASN A 2 -3.75 -23.12 1.16
C ASN A 2 -5.07 -22.77 0.48
N ASN A 3 -6.06 -23.64 0.55
CA ASN A 3 -7.40 -23.41 0.03
C ASN A 3 -8.15 -22.34 0.86
N THR A 4 -7.48 -21.22 1.13
CA THR A 4 -7.99 -20.18 2.03
C THR A 4 -8.13 -18.86 1.27
N LEU A 5 -9.33 -18.31 1.30
CA LEU A 5 -9.66 -16.98 0.83
C LEU A 5 -9.68 -16.01 2.03
N ILE A 6 -8.98 -14.89 1.93
CA ILE A 6 -9.03 -13.81 2.91
C ILE A 6 -9.97 -12.72 2.38
N VAL A 7 -10.92 -12.34 3.20
CA VAL A 7 -11.93 -11.32 2.88
C VAL A 7 -11.89 -10.24 3.97
N THR A 8 -11.97 -8.99 3.58
CA THR A 8 -12.15 -7.84 4.48
C THR A 8 -13.44 -7.10 4.10
N ASP A 9 -14.17 -6.63 5.08
CA ASP A 9 -15.40 -5.89 4.88
C ASP A 9 -15.28 -4.40 5.27
N ASN A 10 -16.35 -3.66 5.04
CA ASN A 10 -16.43 -2.23 5.33
C ASN A 10 -16.83 -1.91 6.79
N VAL A 11 -17.09 -2.92 7.61
CA VAL A 11 -17.40 -2.79 9.05
C VAL A 11 -16.22 -3.26 9.92
N ALA A 12 -15.01 -3.26 9.36
CA ALA A 12 -13.76 -3.59 10.03
C ALA A 12 -13.61 -5.06 10.45
N LYS A 13 -14.35 -5.98 9.83
CA LYS A 13 -14.14 -7.42 10.03
C LYS A 13 -13.28 -8.00 8.91
N TYR A 14 -12.60 -9.09 9.23
CA TYR A 14 -11.85 -9.88 8.26
C TYR A 14 -11.97 -11.36 8.56
N TYR A 15 -11.94 -12.16 7.50
CA TYR A 15 -12.33 -13.57 7.55
C TYR A 15 -11.36 -14.41 6.77
N ALA A 16 -11.19 -15.65 7.19
CA ALA A 16 -10.67 -16.72 6.34
C ALA A 16 -11.80 -17.69 6.03
N VAL A 17 -11.89 -18.03 4.76
CA VAL A 17 -12.91 -18.94 4.21
C VAL A 17 -12.19 -20.05 3.46
N ASP A 18 -12.61 -21.26 3.67
CA ASP A 18 -12.16 -22.40 2.86
C ASP A 18 -12.78 -22.30 1.46
N ILE A 19 -11.94 -22.31 0.42
CA ILE A 19 -12.39 -22.08 -0.97
C ILE A 19 -13.23 -23.23 -1.50
N GLU A 20 -12.97 -24.47 -1.06
CA GLU A 20 -13.67 -25.64 -1.57
C GLU A 20 -15.05 -25.80 -0.95
N THR A 21 -15.15 -25.56 0.36
CA THR A 21 -16.37 -25.80 1.11
C THR A 21 -17.20 -24.54 1.36
N GLY A 22 -16.61 -23.34 1.21
CA GLY A 22 -17.23 -22.08 1.57
C GLY A 22 -17.34 -21.85 3.09
N ASN A 23 -16.82 -22.75 3.91
CA ASN A 23 -16.91 -22.65 5.36
C ASN A 23 -15.97 -21.56 5.90
N MET A 24 -16.48 -20.79 6.87
CA MET A 24 -15.66 -19.83 7.59
C MET A 24 -14.70 -20.56 8.54
N LEU A 25 -13.40 -20.35 8.33
CA LEU A 25 -12.35 -20.93 9.17
C LEU A 25 -12.16 -20.11 10.45
N TRP A 26 -12.13 -18.80 10.32
CA TRP A 26 -12.08 -17.87 11.44
C TRP A 26 -12.57 -16.47 11.01
N MET A 27 -12.96 -15.66 12.00
CA MET A 27 -13.35 -14.25 11.85
C MET A 27 -12.68 -13.43 12.95
N LYS A 28 -12.22 -12.25 12.58
CA LYS A 28 -11.63 -11.25 13.49
C LYS A 28 -12.19 -9.86 13.18
N SER A 29 -11.97 -8.93 14.10
CA SER A 29 -12.34 -7.53 13.93
C SER A 29 -11.11 -6.65 14.12
N ASN A 30 -10.94 -5.68 13.23
CA ASN A 30 -10.03 -4.55 13.40
C ASN A 30 -10.79 -3.39 14.05
N ARG A 31 -10.08 -2.31 14.42
CA ARG A 31 -10.73 -1.09 14.96
C ARG A 31 -11.40 -0.25 13.88
N VAL A 32 -10.85 -0.29 12.68
CA VAL A 32 -11.33 0.44 11.50
C VAL A 32 -11.18 -0.44 10.25
N PRO A 33 -11.98 -0.22 9.19
CA PRO A 33 -11.87 -1.01 7.97
C PRO A 33 -10.50 -0.90 7.31
N PHE A 34 -10.15 -1.91 6.51
CA PHE A 34 -8.98 -1.86 5.66
C PHE A 34 -9.24 -1.01 4.41
N ASN A 35 -8.23 -0.24 4.00
CA ASN A 35 -8.29 0.69 2.86
C ASN A 35 -7.25 0.39 1.78
N SER A 36 -6.72 -0.81 1.72
CA SER A 36 -5.80 -1.24 0.67
C SER A 36 -6.22 -2.57 0.07
N ASN A 37 -5.55 -2.95 -1.02
CA ASN A 37 -5.61 -4.33 -1.47
C ASN A 37 -4.87 -5.23 -0.47
N ILE A 38 -5.34 -6.46 -0.33
CA ILE A 38 -4.66 -7.50 0.44
C ILE A 38 -3.49 -8.04 -0.40
N LYS A 39 -2.32 -8.15 0.23
CA LYS A 39 -1.17 -8.88 -0.33
C LYS A 39 -0.90 -10.10 0.52
N ILE A 40 -0.67 -11.24 -0.13
CA ILE A 40 -0.40 -12.52 0.53
C ILE A 40 1.00 -12.98 0.15
N ILE A 41 1.83 -13.24 1.16
CA ILE A 41 3.15 -13.85 1.01
C ILE A 41 3.24 -14.99 2.04
N GLU A 42 3.56 -16.18 1.58
CA GLU A 42 3.65 -17.39 2.40
C GLU A 42 2.39 -17.65 3.24
N SER A 43 2.50 -17.54 4.55
CA SER A 43 1.43 -17.79 5.53
C SER A 43 0.83 -16.51 6.09
N ASN A 44 1.19 -15.35 5.56
CA ASN A 44 0.78 -14.05 6.08
C ASN A 44 0.09 -13.23 5.01
N PHE A 45 -0.81 -12.36 5.45
CA PHE A 45 -1.34 -11.31 4.59
C PHE A 45 -1.07 -9.92 5.18
N TYR A 46 -1.01 -8.95 4.29
CA TYR A 46 -0.68 -7.57 4.59
C TYR A 46 -1.77 -6.66 4.04
N SER A 47 -2.22 -5.72 4.85
CA SER A 47 -3.22 -4.73 4.46
C SER A 47 -3.07 -3.46 5.31
N ILE A 48 -3.49 -2.31 4.75
CA ILE A 48 -3.46 -1.02 5.44
C ILE A 48 -4.89 -0.62 5.77
N ASP A 49 -5.11 -0.11 6.96
CA ASP A 49 -6.41 0.39 7.39
C ASP A 49 -6.58 1.91 7.15
N TYR A 50 -7.79 2.43 7.39
CA TYR A 50 -8.10 3.86 7.24
C TYR A 50 -7.35 4.79 8.22
N LYS A 51 -6.59 4.24 9.17
CA LYS A 51 -5.69 5.00 10.06
C LYS A 51 -4.23 4.94 9.61
N ASN A 52 -3.99 4.53 8.36
CA ASN A 52 -2.65 4.36 7.80
C ASN A 52 -1.77 3.38 8.60
N ILE A 53 -2.38 2.36 9.19
CA ILE A 53 -1.65 1.29 9.88
C ILE A 53 -1.53 0.11 8.93
N LEU A 54 -0.31 -0.18 8.49
CA LEU A 54 0.04 -1.44 7.82
C LEU A 54 0.08 -2.55 8.87
N ARG A 55 -0.60 -3.66 8.59
CA ARG A 55 -0.64 -4.84 9.46
C ARG A 55 -0.16 -6.07 8.73
N ALA A 56 0.64 -6.88 9.41
CA ALA A 56 0.94 -8.25 9.03
C ALA A 56 0.09 -9.17 9.89
N ILE A 57 -0.64 -10.06 9.24
CA ILE A 57 -1.63 -10.92 9.90
C ILE A 57 -1.42 -12.35 9.42
N SER A 58 -1.42 -13.29 10.35
CA SER A 58 -1.32 -14.72 10.09
C SER A 58 -2.59 -15.23 9.39
N ILE A 59 -2.43 -15.94 8.26
CA ILE A 59 -3.55 -16.59 7.57
C ILE A 59 -4.12 -17.74 8.40
N LYS A 60 -3.30 -18.36 9.25
CA LYS A 60 -3.69 -19.54 10.02
C LYS A 60 -4.83 -19.27 11.00
N ASP A 61 -4.78 -18.11 11.68
CA ASP A 61 -5.68 -17.82 12.80
C ASP A 61 -6.14 -16.36 12.90
N GLY A 62 -5.70 -15.52 11.95
CA GLY A 62 -6.03 -14.10 11.93
C GLY A 62 -5.35 -13.27 13.03
N SER A 63 -4.33 -13.79 13.70
CA SER A 63 -3.57 -13.03 14.69
C SER A 63 -2.68 -11.97 14.03
N GLU A 64 -2.64 -10.79 14.61
CA GLU A 64 -1.70 -9.75 14.19
C GLU A 64 -0.28 -10.12 14.64
N LEU A 65 0.66 -10.11 13.71
CA LEU A 65 2.07 -10.42 13.97
C LEU A 65 2.84 -9.14 14.32
N TRP A 66 2.62 -8.10 13.54
CA TRP A 66 3.17 -6.77 13.76
C TRP A 66 2.34 -5.72 13.03
N ASN A 67 2.51 -4.46 13.39
CA ASN A 67 1.92 -3.33 12.68
C ASN A 67 2.89 -2.14 12.63
N VAL A 68 2.69 -1.28 11.61
CA VAL A 68 3.43 -0.04 11.44
C VAL A 68 2.44 1.08 11.19
N LYS A 69 2.44 2.08 12.07
CA LYS A 69 1.62 3.27 11.94
C LYS A 69 2.43 4.37 11.23
N THR A 70 1.82 4.98 10.21
CA THR A 70 2.32 6.20 9.58
C THR A 70 1.39 7.37 9.90
N GLU A 71 1.75 8.58 9.46
CA GLU A 71 0.94 9.77 9.71
C GLU A 71 -0.47 9.64 9.14
N GLU A 72 -1.45 10.09 9.90
CA GLU A 72 -2.87 10.11 9.52
C GLU A 72 -3.20 11.45 8.85
N SER A 73 -4.00 11.40 7.77
CA SER A 73 -4.67 12.58 7.24
C SER A 73 -5.84 12.96 8.15
N LEU A 74 -6.09 14.26 8.28
CA LEU A 74 -7.28 14.79 8.95
C LEU A 74 -8.57 14.41 8.19
N THR A 75 -8.45 14.06 6.93
CA THR A 75 -9.56 13.66 6.07
C THR A 75 -9.39 12.26 5.56
N LYS A 76 -10.48 11.51 5.51
CA LYS A 76 -10.49 10.16 4.93
C LYS A 76 -10.51 10.27 3.40
N SER A 77 -9.48 9.73 2.76
CA SER A 77 -9.47 9.57 1.31
C SER A 77 -10.25 8.31 0.92
N ASN A 78 -11.05 8.41 -0.14
CA ASN A 78 -11.70 7.26 -0.76
C ASN A 78 -10.74 6.48 -1.68
N THR A 79 -9.53 6.97 -1.89
CA THR A 79 -8.52 6.28 -2.71
C THR A 79 -7.95 5.11 -1.93
N LYS A 80 -7.98 3.93 -2.55
CA LYS A 80 -7.35 2.75 -1.96
C LYS A 80 -5.84 2.90 -1.95
N LEU A 81 -5.25 2.63 -0.80
CA LEU A 81 -3.81 2.63 -0.61
C LEU A 81 -3.17 1.44 -1.33
N SER A 82 -1.94 1.62 -1.77
CA SER A 82 -1.19 0.63 -2.53
C SER A 82 -0.11 -0.01 -1.68
N ILE A 83 0.04 -1.32 -1.85
CA ILE A 83 1.11 -2.13 -1.27
C ILE A 83 1.79 -2.89 -2.40
N VAL A 84 3.11 -2.84 -2.46
CA VAL A 84 3.94 -3.73 -3.26
C VAL A 84 4.99 -4.37 -2.38
N ILE A 85 5.40 -5.59 -2.72
CA ILE A 85 6.27 -6.43 -1.90
C ILE A 85 7.34 -7.02 -2.80
N ASP A 86 8.59 -6.97 -2.35
CA ASP A 86 9.70 -7.76 -2.89
C ASP A 86 9.99 -8.97 -1.97
N GLN A 87 11.18 -9.54 -2.10
CA GLN A 87 11.57 -10.71 -1.30
C GLN A 87 11.68 -10.41 0.22
N ASN A 88 12.06 -9.18 0.59
CA ASN A 88 12.44 -8.83 1.96
C ASN A 88 11.65 -7.66 2.53
N ASN A 89 11.06 -6.83 1.67
CA ASN A 89 10.50 -5.53 2.07
C ASN A 89 9.08 -5.34 1.55
N ILE A 90 8.34 -4.50 2.27
CA ILE A 90 7.03 -3.99 1.88
C ILE A 90 7.16 -2.50 1.65
N TYR A 91 6.67 -2.04 0.49
CA TYR A 91 6.58 -0.64 0.13
C TYR A 91 5.11 -0.25 0.04
N PHE A 92 4.73 0.84 0.67
CA PHE A 92 3.34 1.28 0.68
C PHE A 92 3.22 2.80 0.76
N ASN A 93 2.11 3.33 0.26
CA ASN A 93 1.76 4.72 0.45
C ASN A 93 0.73 4.88 1.57
N ASN A 94 0.71 6.06 2.18
CA ASN A 94 -0.31 6.46 3.14
C ASN A 94 -1.31 7.47 2.51
N SER A 95 -2.31 7.90 3.27
CA SER A 95 -3.36 8.81 2.79
C SER A 95 -2.89 10.24 2.51
N ILE A 96 -1.71 10.63 2.97
CA ILE A 96 -1.08 11.90 2.64
C ILE A 96 -0.08 11.80 1.49
N GLY A 97 0.14 10.59 0.95
CA GLY A 97 0.97 10.32 -0.22
C GLY A 97 2.41 9.92 0.08
N ASP A 98 2.84 9.91 1.34
CA ASP A 98 4.19 9.45 1.68
C ASP A 98 4.39 7.99 1.33
N ILE A 99 5.59 7.65 0.92
CA ILE A 99 6.00 6.29 0.64
C ILE A 99 6.85 5.77 1.79
N THR A 100 6.54 4.59 2.27
CA THR A 100 7.24 3.95 3.38
C THR A 100 7.71 2.56 2.98
N ALA A 101 8.93 2.22 3.35
CA ALA A 101 9.49 0.87 3.23
C ALA A 101 9.73 0.27 4.60
N VAL A 102 9.32 -0.99 4.77
CA VAL A 102 9.52 -1.75 6.01
C VAL A 102 10.03 -3.16 5.70
N ASP A 103 10.78 -3.74 6.61
CA ASP A 103 11.18 -5.15 6.57
C ASP A 103 9.94 -6.04 6.72
N ILE A 104 9.78 -7.01 5.83
CA ILE A 104 8.56 -7.86 5.76
C ILE A 104 8.39 -8.75 6.99
N LYS A 105 9.48 -9.16 7.66
CA LYS A 105 9.43 -10.08 8.80
C LYS A 105 9.11 -9.38 10.10
N SER A 106 9.69 -8.21 10.31
CA SER A 106 9.64 -7.50 11.59
C SER A 106 8.77 -6.25 11.59
N GLY A 107 8.41 -5.71 10.41
CA GLY A 107 7.77 -4.40 10.29
C GLY A 107 8.71 -3.23 10.60
N LYS A 108 10.02 -3.48 10.78
CA LYS A 108 10.98 -2.42 11.07
C LYS A 108 11.06 -1.42 9.92
N LEU A 109 10.93 -0.14 10.24
CA LEU A 109 11.09 0.95 9.28
C LEU A 109 12.49 0.91 8.66
N MET A 110 12.55 0.89 7.33
CA MET A 110 13.77 1.00 6.53
C MET A 110 14.01 2.46 6.12
N TRP A 111 13.03 3.04 5.44
CA TRP A 111 13.03 4.45 5.06
C TRP A 111 11.60 4.95 4.84
N GLN A 112 11.44 6.27 4.87
CA GLN A 112 10.20 6.96 4.52
C GLN A 112 10.53 8.18 3.67
N LEU A 113 9.82 8.33 2.57
CA LEU A 113 9.93 9.46 1.66
C LEU A 113 8.65 10.31 1.76
N PRO A 114 8.74 11.51 2.37
CA PRO A 114 7.66 12.49 2.30
C PRO A 114 7.52 13.02 0.88
N THR A 115 6.32 12.96 0.31
CA THR A 115 6.05 13.50 -1.02
C THR A 115 5.33 14.84 -1.00
N GLN A 116 4.95 15.33 0.20
CA GLN A 116 4.25 16.59 0.39
C GLN A 116 5.22 17.70 0.79
N ASN A 117 5.14 18.84 0.09
CA ASN A 117 5.74 20.08 0.56
C ASN A 117 4.89 20.65 1.72
N ASN A 118 5.52 21.42 2.61
CA ASN A 118 5.03 21.92 3.92
C ASN A 118 3.65 22.62 3.99
N ASN A 119 2.88 22.67 2.92
CA ASN A 119 1.51 23.23 2.92
C ASN A 119 0.46 22.13 3.14
N ILE A 120 0.50 21.54 4.32
CA ILE A 120 -0.20 20.30 4.69
C ILE A 120 -1.74 20.42 4.61
N ILE A 121 -2.32 21.58 4.89
CA ILE A 121 -3.77 21.69 5.10
C ILE A 121 -4.56 21.73 3.78
N SER A 122 -4.11 22.46 2.76
CA SER A 122 -4.86 22.60 1.50
C SER A 122 -4.65 21.41 0.55
N ASN A 123 -3.60 20.65 0.74
CA ASN A 123 -3.14 19.62 -0.19
C ASN A 123 -3.64 18.21 0.14
N ALA A 124 -3.92 17.91 1.41
CA ALA A 124 -4.38 16.60 1.84
C ALA A 124 -5.80 16.27 1.36
N PHE A 125 -6.64 17.27 1.12
CA PHE A 125 -8.05 17.08 0.76
C PHE A 125 -8.28 16.49 -0.64
N GLN A 126 -7.29 16.55 -1.53
CA GLN A 126 -7.46 16.16 -2.94
C GLN A 126 -6.31 15.34 -3.51
N LEU A 127 -5.44 14.79 -2.66
CA LEU A 127 -4.37 13.95 -3.18
C LEU A 127 -4.93 12.60 -3.62
N SER A 128 -4.70 12.30 -4.90
CA SER A 128 -4.91 10.97 -5.48
C SER A 128 -3.62 10.51 -6.10
N SER A 129 -3.19 9.31 -5.78
CA SER A 129 -1.99 8.70 -6.36
C SER A 129 -2.32 7.43 -7.12
N SER A 130 -1.47 7.09 -8.08
CA SER A 130 -1.51 5.80 -8.74
C SER A 130 -1.18 4.67 -7.76
N LYS A 131 -1.39 3.45 -8.21
CA LYS A 131 -0.77 2.30 -7.53
C LYS A 131 0.75 2.35 -7.67
N LEU A 132 1.43 1.84 -6.66
CA LEU A 132 2.86 1.61 -6.70
C LEU A 132 3.18 0.47 -7.67
N VAL A 133 4.23 0.61 -8.44
CA VAL A 133 4.76 -0.44 -9.32
C VAL A 133 6.23 -0.63 -9.01
N LEU A 134 6.63 -1.89 -8.81
CA LEU A 134 8.01 -2.28 -8.53
C LEU A 134 8.59 -2.95 -9.76
N ASN A 135 9.74 -2.48 -10.23
CA ASN A 135 10.49 -3.09 -11.31
C ASN A 135 11.98 -2.78 -11.20
N ASP A 136 12.82 -3.79 -11.37
CA ASP A 136 14.29 -3.68 -11.44
C ASP A 136 14.92 -2.79 -10.37
N GLY A 137 14.54 -3.00 -9.10
CA GLY A 137 15.10 -2.25 -7.98
C GLY A 137 14.60 -0.82 -7.85
N ALA A 138 13.59 -0.42 -8.64
CA ALA A 138 12.98 0.89 -8.57
C ALA A 138 11.47 0.79 -8.32
N LEU A 139 10.96 1.76 -7.56
CA LEU A 139 9.54 1.95 -7.29
C LEU A 139 9.03 3.12 -8.12
N PHE A 140 7.91 2.92 -8.81
CA PHE A 140 7.28 3.92 -9.67
C PHE A 140 5.89 4.25 -9.18
N PHE A 141 5.55 5.54 -9.15
CA PHE A 141 4.19 6.01 -8.92
C PHE A 141 4.00 7.45 -9.40
N SER A 142 2.77 7.84 -9.61
CA SER A 142 2.38 9.20 -9.97
C SER A 142 1.24 9.69 -9.10
N ASN A 143 0.99 11.00 -9.13
CA ASN A 143 -0.11 11.63 -8.42
C ASN A 143 -0.81 12.67 -9.28
N ASN A 144 -1.92 13.21 -8.78
CA ASN A 144 -2.70 14.25 -9.45
C ASN A 144 -2.10 15.66 -9.29
N LYS A 145 -0.92 15.79 -8.68
CA LYS A 145 -0.19 17.05 -8.52
C LYS A 145 0.95 17.23 -9.52
N ASN A 146 0.85 16.55 -10.65
CA ASN A 146 1.84 16.66 -11.69
C ASN A 146 3.20 16.08 -11.32
N GLU A 147 3.21 14.99 -10.59
CA GLU A 147 4.42 14.35 -10.10
C GLU A 147 4.44 12.87 -10.43
N PHE A 148 5.46 12.44 -11.14
CA PHE A 148 5.76 11.05 -11.42
C PHE A 148 7.18 10.74 -10.94
N TYR A 149 7.31 9.75 -10.09
CA TYR A 149 8.55 9.41 -9.39
C TYR A 149 9.08 8.05 -9.82
N SER A 150 10.41 7.96 -9.88
CA SER A 150 11.18 6.73 -9.73
C SER A 150 12.03 6.84 -8.46
N ILE A 151 11.93 5.84 -7.60
CA ILE A 151 12.58 5.80 -6.29
C ILE A 151 13.42 4.53 -6.21
N ASP A 152 14.66 4.65 -5.77
CA ASP A 152 15.51 3.50 -5.45
C ASP A 152 14.98 2.78 -4.22
N ILE A 153 14.71 1.47 -4.31
CA ILE A 153 14.07 0.72 -3.24
C ILE A 153 14.95 0.48 -2.01
N LEU A 154 16.27 0.51 -2.17
CA LEU A 154 17.19 0.25 -1.08
C LEU A 154 17.39 1.49 -0.21
N SER A 155 17.56 2.64 -0.85
CA SER A 155 17.87 3.90 -0.17
C SER A 155 16.66 4.79 0.08
N GLY A 156 15.57 4.62 -0.67
CA GLY A 156 14.43 5.54 -0.67
C GLY A 156 14.70 6.87 -1.37
N LEU A 157 15.83 6.99 -2.07
CA LEU A 157 16.19 8.21 -2.79
C LEU A 157 15.46 8.28 -4.14
N ILE A 158 15.11 9.50 -4.54
CA ILE A 158 14.49 9.75 -5.85
C ILE A 158 15.55 9.62 -6.94
N ASN A 159 15.37 8.65 -7.84
CA ASN A 159 16.20 8.51 -9.04
C ASN A 159 15.91 9.64 -10.03
N TRP A 160 14.63 9.88 -10.27
CA TRP A 160 14.14 10.98 -11.11
C TRP A 160 12.68 11.32 -10.78
N LYS A 161 12.30 12.53 -11.14
CA LYS A 161 10.94 13.06 -11.03
C LYS A 161 10.58 13.78 -12.33
N ASN A 162 9.40 13.48 -12.87
CA ASN A 162 8.85 14.10 -14.07
C ASN A 162 7.49 14.76 -13.79
N GLU A 163 7.16 15.79 -14.57
CA GLU A 163 5.90 16.52 -14.46
C GLU A 163 4.78 15.82 -15.25
N ILE A 164 4.26 14.72 -14.69
CA ILE A 164 3.15 13.94 -15.25
C ILE A 164 2.07 13.80 -14.20
N SER A 165 0.85 14.25 -14.50
CA SER A 165 -0.33 14.09 -13.68
C SER A 165 -1.06 12.82 -14.09
N SER A 166 -1.03 11.79 -13.26
CA SER A 166 -1.77 10.55 -13.48
C SER A 166 -2.13 9.89 -12.15
N ILE A 167 -3.34 9.35 -12.07
CA ILE A 167 -3.78 8.50 -10.95
C ILE A 167 -3.93 7.04 -11.37
N LEU A 168 -3.68 6.76 -12.65
CA LEU A 168 -3.72 5.40 -13.17
C LEU A 168 -2.41 4.67 -12.88
N CYS A 169 -2.52 3.36 -12.67
CA CYS A 169 -1.36 2.50 -12.47
C CYS A 169 -0.45 2.54 -13.70
N PRO A 170 0.82 2.95 -13.59
CA PRO A 170 1.75 2.88 -14.71
C PRO A 170 2.00 1.42 -15.11
N ILE A 171 2.20 1.19 -16.39
CA ILE A 171 2.54 -0.13 -16.95
C ILE A 171 3.98 -0.07 -17.44
N ILE A 172 4.79 -1.05 -17.07
CA ILE A 172 6.18 -1.16 -17.51
C ILE A 172 6.26 -2.26 -18.57
N ILE A 173 6.83 -1.91 -19.72
CA ILE A 173 7.07 -2.83 -20.84
C ILE A 173 8.51 -2.62 -21.31
N ASP A 174 9.36 -3.60 -21.08
CA ASP A 174 10.80 -3.51 -21.33
C ASP A 174 11.42 -2.25 -20.67
N LYS A 175 11.93 -1.32 -21.46
CA LYS A 175 12.49 -0.03 -21.00
C LYS A 175 11.49 1.14 -20.98
N TYR A 176 10.24 0.89 -21.32
CA TYR A 176 9.22 1.93 -21.41
C TYR A 176 8.27 1.90 -20.23
N ILE A 177 7.91 3.08 -19.75
CA ILE A 177 6.84 3.28 -18.79
C ILE A 177 5.70 3.98 -19.50
N VAL A 178 4.52 3.34 -19.49
CA VAL A 178 3.31 3.84 -20.10
C VAL A 178 2.35 4.27 -19.00
N THR A 179 1.90 5.51 -19.06
CA THR A 179 0.83 6.04 -18.20
C THR A 179 -0.06 6.97 -18.99
N ILE A 180 -1.26 7.22 -18.50
CA ILE A 180 -2.22 8.13 -19.13
C ILE A 180 -2.30 9.38 -18.28
N SER A 181 -1.99 10.53 -18.88
CA SER A 181 -2.11 11.81 -18.19
C SER A 181 -3.57 12.25 -18.11
N ASN A 182 -3.91 12.89 -17.00
CA ASN A 182 -5.24 13.49 -16.78
C ASN A 182 -5.39 14.91 -17.40
N LYS A 183 -4.42 15.32 -18.22
CA LYS A 183 -4.45 16.61 -18.94
C LYS A 183 -4.85 16.43 -20.38
#